data_370a712740370308e8a5e46a2e85481a
#
_entry.id   370a712740370308e8a5e46a2e85481a
#
_cell.length_a   1.000
_cell.length_b   1.000
_cell.length_c   1.000
_cell.angle_alpha   90.00
_cell.angle_beta   90.00
_cell.angle_gamma   90.00
#
_symmetry.space_group_name_H-M   'P 1'
#
loop_
_entity.id
_entity.type
_entity.pdbx_description
1 polymer ?
#
loop_
_entity_poly.entity_id
_entity_poly.type
_entity_poly.pdbx_seq_one_letter_code
_entity_poly.pdbx_strand_id
1 'polypeptide(L)'
;MTNNLKPGERLDDLQIKGYEIIQSPGRFCFGMDAVLLSAFAKVKAGECVLDLGTGTGILPILLAAKTKGKHFTGLEIQEESADMACRSVRHNRLEEQIDIVTGDIKEASQIFGKGSMDVITTNPPYMIGGHGMANPESAKAIARHEVLCTLEDIIRESARILKAGGRFYMVHRPFRLAEILTAMCEAKLEPKRMRLVYPYVDKEPDRKSVV
;
A
#
# COMPACT_ATOMS: atom_id res chain seq x y z
N MET A 1 15.14 25.67 4.26
CA MET A 1 14.11 24.73 3.80
C MET A 1 12.94 24.87 4.74
N THR A 2 11.86 25.48 4.30
CA THR A 2 10.66 25.68 5.13
C THR A 2 10.05 24.32 5.43
N ASN A 3 10.04 23.97 6.69
CA ASN A 3 9.42 22.74 7.20
C ASN A 3 7.92 22.82 6.89
N ASN A 4 7.47 22.11 5.85
CA ASN A 4 6.08 22.11 5.37
C ASN A 4 5.18 21.20 6.23
N LEU A 5 5.50 21.09 7.53
CA LEU A 5 4.77 20.29 8.50
C LEU A 5 3.58 21.06 9.06
N LYS A 6 2.43 20.41 9.15
CA LYS A 6 1.26 20.92 9.87
C LYS A 6 1.35 20.54 11.37
N PRO A 7 0.59 21.20 12.25
CA PRO A 7 0.57 20.86 13.67
C PRO A 7 0.28 19.36 13.90
N GLY A 8 1.09 18.72 14.73
CA GLY A 8 0.97 17.28 15.02
C GLY A 8 1.61 16.34 14.01
N GLU A 9 2.24 16.87 12.97
CA GLU A 9 3.02 16.09 12.01
C GLU A 9 4.50 16.04 12.38
N ARG A 10 5.18 14.99 11.90
CA ARG A 10 6.63 14.82 12.01
C ARG A 10 7.22 14.28 10.70
N LEU A 11 8.52 14.43 10.53
CA LEU A 11 9.30 13.75 9.50
C LEU A 11 9.92 12.49 10.09
N ASP A 12 9.74 11.37 9.40
CA ASP A 12 10.40 10.11 9.71
C ASP A 12 11.41 9.78 8.61
N ASP A 13 12.68 9.52 8.98
CA ASP A 13 13.75 9.12 8.07
C ASP A 13 13.51 7.67 7.60
N LEU A 14 13.50 7.47 6.28
CA LEU A 14 13.31 6.14 5.66
C LEU A 14 14.60 5.30 5.61
N GLN A 15 15.72 5.84 6.07
CA GLN A 15 17.03 5.18 6.08
C GLN A 15 17.49 4.73 4.67
N ILE A 16 17.01 5.40 3.64
CA ILE A 16 17.36 5.10 2.25
C ILE A 16 17.43 6.39 1.43
N LYS A 17 18.56 6.63 0.74
CA LYS A 17 18.80 7.79 -0.12
C LYS A 17 18.56 9.16 0.55
N GLY A 18 18.49 9.22 1.89
CA GLY A 18 18.14 10.42 2.64
C GLY A 18 16.67 10.84 2.46
N TYR A 19 15.81 9.93 2.04
CA TYR A 19 14.38 10.19 1.91
C TYR A 19 13.69 10.19 3.26
N GLU A 20 12.77 11.11 3.42
CA GLU A 20 11.95 11.30 4.62
C GLU A 20 10.46 11.27 4.25
N ILE A 21 9.61 10.95 5.22
CA ILE A 21 8.16 10.90 5.03
C ILE A 21 7.44 11.67 6.12
N ILE A 22 6.41 12.41 5.74
CA ILE A 22 5.54 13.13 6.68
C ILE A 22 4.54 12.15 7.28
N GLN A 23 4.48 12.11 8.62
CA GLN A 23 3.59 11.25 9.38
C GLN A 23 2.85 12.07 10.44
N SER A 24 1.64 11.62 10.79
CA SER A 24 0.88 12.16 11.91
C SER A 24 0.64 11.06 12.95
N PRO A 25 1.24 11.14 14.15
CA PRO A 25 1.07 10.14 15.22
C PRO A 25 -0.37 9.94 15.68
N GLY A 26 -1.23 10.93 15.49
CA GLY A 26 -2.67 10.82 15.76
C GLY A 26 -3.47 10.04 14.72
N ARG A 27 -2.81 9.57 13.65
CA ARG A 27 -3.37 8.81 12.54
C ARG A 27 -2.62 7.51 12.32
N PHE A 28 -2.99 6.78 11.27
CA PHE A 28 -2.21 5.61 10.88
C PHE A 28 -0.83 6.04 10.35
N CYS A 29 0.22 5.55 11.01
CA CYS A 29 1.60 5.66 10.53
C CYS A 29 1.99 4.34 9.86
N PHE A 30 2.88 4.40 8.85
CA PHE A 30 3.38 3.19 8.22
C PHE A 30 4.14 2.30 9.23
N GLY A 31 4.06 1.01 9.01
CA GLY A 31 4.79 0.02 9.79
C GLY A 31 5.77 -0.78 8.94
N MET A 32 6.36 -1.81 9.55
CA MET A 32 7.29 -2.73 8.90
C MET A 32 6.68 -3.41 7.66
N ASP A 33 5.35 -3.48 7.56
CA ASP A 33 4.63 -4.12 6.46
C ASP A 33 4.95 -3.49 5.10
N ALA A 34 4.95 -2.16 5.03
CA ALA A 34 5.32 -1.44 3.81
C ALA A 34 6.78 -1.67 3.43
N VAL A 35 7.68 -1.73 4.42
CA VAL A 35 9.11 -2.02 4.19
C VAL A 35 9.30 -3.42 3.62
N LEU A 36 8.64 -4.42 4.21
CA LEU A 36 8.67 -5.82 3.76
C LEU A 36 8.07 -5.99 2.37
N LEU A 37 6.92 -5.35 2.11
CA LEU A 37 6.27 -5.40 0.79
C LEU A 37 7.15 -4.75 -0.27
N SER A 38 7.75 -3.59 0.00
CA SER A 38 8.68 -2.93 -0.92
C SER A 38 9.94 -3.74 -1.22
N ALA A 39 10.37 -4.61 -0.29
CA ALA A 39 11.50 -5.51 -0.48
C ALA A 39 11.11 -6.81 -1.22
N PHE A 40 9.83 -7.21 -1.15
CA PHE A 40 9.31 -8.40 -1.81
C PHE A 40 8.89 -8.11 -3.26
N ALA A 41 8.30 -6.94 -3.50
CA ALA A 41 7.85 -6.52 -4.82
C ALA A 41 9.01 -6.39 -5.80
N LYS A 42 8.82 -6.89 -7.03
CA LYS A 42 9.79 -6.77 -8.11
C LYS A 42 9.25 -5.78 -9.14
N VAL A 43 9.99 -4.71 -9.35
CA VAL A 43 9.71 -3.71 -10.38
C VAL A 43 10.89 -3.67 -11.34
N LYS A 44 10.64 -3.90 -12.63
CA LYS A 44 11.66 -3.83 -13.68
C LYS A 44 11.85 -2.40 -14.16
N ALA A 45 12.95 -2.15 -14.83
CA ALA A 45 13.18 -0.85 -15.46
C ALA A 45 12.08 -0.54 -16.49
N GLY A 46 11.56 0.69 -16.44
CA GLY A 46 10.54 1.16 -17.37
C GLY A 46 9.10 0.80 -17.00
N GLU A 47 8.86 0.04 -15.95
CA GLU A 47 7.50 -0.33 -15.51
C GLU A 47 6.81 0.78 -14.72
N CYS A 48 5.48 0.85 -14.86
CA CYS A 48 4.60 1.71 -14.10
C CYS A 48 3.96 0.92 -12.94
N VAL A 49 3.96 1.53 -11.77
CA VAL A 49 3.48 0.93 -10.51
C VAL A 49 2.33 1.73 -9.96
N LEU A 50 1.27 1.05 -9.50
CA LEU A 50 0.18 1.65 -8.75
C LEU A 50 0.12 1.03 -7.35
N ASP A 51 0.08 1.88 -6.33
CA ASP A 51 -0.13 1.48 -4.93
C ASP A 51 -1.55 1.84 -4.49
N LEU A 52 -2.35 0.82 -4.17
CA LEU A 52 -3.74 0.97 -3.76
C LEU A 52 -3.85 1.13 -2.24
N GLY A 53 -4.41 2.26 -1.80
CA GLY A 53 -4.46 2.63 -0.39
C GLY A 53 -3.08 3.08 0.12
N THR A 54 -2.49 4.02 -0.58
CA THR A 54 -1.07 4.39 -0.38
C THR A 54 -0.79 5.09 0.96
N GLY A 55 -1.82 5.56 1.65
CA GLY A 55 -1.68 6.31 2.89
C GLY A 55 -0.83 7.57 2.69
N THR A 56 0.26 7.66 3.42
CA THR A 56 1.21 8.79 3.34
C THR A 56 2.25 8.66 2.21
N GLY A 57 2.06 7.70 1.27
CA GLY A 57 2.92 7.54 0.10
C GLY A 57 4.17 6.69 0.32
N ILE A 58 4.21 5.90 1.39
CA ILE A 58 5.40 5.13 1.77
C ILE A 58 5.85 4.13 0.70
N LEU A 59 4.94 3.37 0.10
CA LEU A 59 5.30 2.35 -0.90
C LEU A 59 5.82 2.96 -2.20
N PRO A 60 5.19 3.96 -2.82
CA PRO A 60 5.74 4.67 -3.96
C PRO A 60 7.14 5.22 -3.70
N ILE A 61 7.40 5.88 -2.57
CA ILE A 61 8.70 6.45 -2.22
C ILE A 61 9.76 5.34 -2.04
N LEU A 62 9.43 4.26 -1.30
CA LEU A 62 10.37 3.13 -1.11
C LEU A 62 10.67 2.41 -2.43
N LEU A 63 9.68 2.21 -3.30
CA LEU A 63 9.87 1.55 -4.59
C LEU A 63 10.68 2.42 -5.56
N ALA A 64 10.46 3.73 -5.60
CA ALA A 64 11.28 4.67 -6.35
C ALA A 64 12.74 4.69 -5.85
N ALA A 65 12.94 4.56 -4.52
CA ALA A 65 14.28 4.47 -3.96
C ALA A 65 15.01 3.17 -4.33
N LYS A 66 14.30 2.03 -4.36
CA LYS A 66 14.87 0.67 -4.45
C LYS A 66 14.90 0.10 -5.87
N THR A 67 14.14 0.66 -6.82
CA THR A 67 13.94 0.06 -8.13
C THR A 67 14.25 1.06 -9.27
N LYS A 68 14.14 0.59 -10.51
CA LYS A 68 14.27 1.41 -11.73
C LYS A 68 12.94 1.54 -12.47
N GLY A 69 11.82 1.48 -11.75
CA GLY A 69 10.50 1.74 -12.31
C GLY A 69 10.44 3.12 -12.99
N LYS A 70 9.60 3.23 -14.00
CA LYS A 70 9.45 4.48 -14.76
C LYS A 70 8.64 5.50 -13.98
N HIS A 71 7.53 5.04 -13.41
CA HIS A 71 6.59 5.91 -12.73
C HIS A 71 5.83 5.14 -11.62
N PHE A 72 5.56 5.83 -10.54
CA PHE A 72 4.86 5.28 -9.37
C PHE A 72 3.64 6.15 -9.06
N THR A 73 2.50 5.54 -8.87
CA THR A 73 1.27 6.25 -8.51
C THR A 73 0.74 5.70 -7.20
N GLY A 74 0.35 6.57 -6.28
CA GLY A 74 -0.38 6.23 -5.07
C GLY A 74 -1.83 6.65 -5.18
N LEU A 75 -2.78 5.73 -4.92
CA LEU A 75 -4.21 6.03 -4.81
C LEU A 75 -4.61 6.02 -3.33
N GLU A 76 -5.23 7.10 -2.85
CA GLU A 76 -5.66 7.23 -1.46
C GLU A 76 -7.02 7.94 -1.38
N ILE A 77 -7.95 7.38 -0.60
CA ILE A 77 -9.29 7.95 -0.46
C ILE A 77 -9.34 9.08 0.57
N GLN A 78 -8.43 9.08 1.54
CA GLN A 78 -8.39 10.10 2.59
C GLN A 78 -7.59 11.30 2.12
N GLU A 79 -8.25 12.43 1.91
CA GLU A 79 -7.62 13.67 1.44
C GLU A 79 -6.42 14.11 2.28
N GLU A 80 -6.51 13.96 3.60
CA GLU A 80 -5.43 14.37 4.52
C GLU A 80 -4.20 13.46 4.42
N SER A 81 -4.39 12.16 4.21
CA SER A 81 -3.30 11.21 3.95
C SER A 81 -2.67 11.46 2.59
N ALA A 82 -3.49 11.70 1.58
CA ALA A 82 -3.04 12.07 0.23
C ALA A 82 -2.26 13.40 0.23
N ASP A 83 -2.69 14.40 1.02
CA ASP A 83 -1.94 15.66 1.20
C ASP A 83 -0.56 15.42 1.84
N MET A 84 -0.48 14.59 2.90
CA MET A 84 0.82 14.20 3.48
C MET A 84 1.70 13.49 2.46
N ALA A 85 1.13 12.59 1.66
CA ALA A 85 1.84 11.89 0.60
C ALA A 85 2.37 12.86 -0.47
N CYS A 86 1.56 13.78 -0.97
CA CYS A 86 1.97 14.80 -1.93
C CYS A 86 3.10 15.67 -1.38
N ARG A 87 3.02 16.09 -0.12
CA ARG A 87 4.08 16.88 0.52
C ARG A 87 5.36 16.07 0.74
N SER A 88 5.24 14.77 1.07
CA SER A 88 6.38 13.85 1.18
C SER A 88 7.08 13.66 -0.17
N VAL A 89 6.33 13.53 -1.25
CA VAL A 89 6.87 13.44 -2.62
C VAL A 89 7.66 14.70 -2.96
N ARG A 90 7.08 15.90 -2.73
CA ARG A 90 7.77 17.19 -2.97
C ARG A 90 8.99 17.37 -2.08
N HIS A 91 8.91 16.98 -0.81
CA HIS A 91 10.03 17.08 0.12
C HIS A 91 11.25 16.31 -0.39
N ASN A 92 11.03 15.14 -0.98
CA ASN A 92 12.06 14.28 -1.55
C ASN A 92 12.41 14.61 -3.01
N ARG A 93 11.77 15.61 -3.64
CA ARG A 93 11.96 16.01 -5.06
C ARG A 93 11.69 14.86 -6.02
N LEU A 94 10.57 14.16 -5.80
CA LEU A 94 10.16 12.98 -6.57
C LEU A 94 8.93 13.25 -7.46
N GLU A 95 8.53 14.52 -7.66
CA GLU A 95 7.31 14.90 -8.40
C GLU A 95 7.31 14.47 -9.86
N GLU A 96 8.48 14.32 -10.47
CA GLU A 96 8.60 13.81 -11.85
C GLU A 96 8.41 12.29 -11.93
N GLN A 97 8.51 11.58 -10.80
CA GLN A 97 8.50 10.12 -10.76
C GLN A 97 7.30 9.55 -9.99
N ILE A 98 6.69 10.34 -9.10
CA ILE A 98 5.60 9.87 -8.23
C ILE A 98 4.41 10.82 -8.30
N ASP A 99 3.24 10.29 -8.63
CA ASP A 99 1.96 10.96 -8.52
C ASP A 99 1.12 10.41 -7.36
N ILE A 100 0.38 11.28 -6.69
CA ILE A 100 -0.63 10.92 -5.69
C ILE A 100 -1.99 11.35 -6.20
N VAL A 101 -2.91 10.40 -6.25
CA VAL A 101 -4.29 10.61 -6.72
C VAL A 101 -5.24 10.36 -5.55
N THR A 102 -6.14 11.30 -5.29
CA THR A 102 -7.22 11.10 -4.33
C THR A 102 -8.39 10.41 -5.01
N GLY A 103 -8.83 9.25 -4.50
CA GLY A 103 -9.92 8.49 -5.10
C GLY A 103 -10.21 7.16 -4.39
N ASP A 104 -11.33 6.56 -4.77
CA ASP A 104 -11.78 5.26 -4.24
C ASP A 104 -11.17 4.10 -5.04
N ILE A 105 -10.64 3.10 -4.34
CA ILE A 105 -10.11 1.87 -4.97
C ILE A 105 -11.18 1.18 -5.84
N LYS A 106 -12.45 1.24 -5.46
CA LYS A 106 -13.56 0.66 -6.25
C LYS A 106 -13.75 1.29 -7.63
N GLU A 107 -13.23 2.49 -7.82
CA GLU A 107 -13.26 3.22 -9.09
C GLU A 107 -11.90 3.20 -9.82
N ALA A 108 -10.91 2.50 -9.27
CA ALA A 108 -9.53 2.55 -9.76
C ALA A 108 -9.39 2.16 -11.24
N SER A 109 -10.16 1.18 -11.73
CA SER A 109 -10.16 0.84 -13.16
C SER A 109 -10.79 1.90 -14.07
N GLN A 110 -11.64 2.78 -13.53
CA GLN A 110 -12.17 3.94 -14.24
C GLN A 110 -11.17 5.09 -14.24
N ILE A 111 -10.49 5.31 -13.13
CA ILE A 111 -9.47 6.37 -12.96
C ILE A 111 -8.24 6.09 -13.83
N PHE A 112 -7.70 4.89 -13.77
CA PHE A 112 -6.41 4.55 -14.40
C PHE A 112 -6.54 3.81 -15.74
N GLY A 113 -7.72 3.30 -16.06
CA GLY A 113 -7.95 2.47 -17.25
C GLY A 113 -7.58 1.01 -17.03
N LYS A 114 -8.22 0.13 -17.83
CA LYS A 114 -7.95 -1.32 -17.81
C LYS A 114 -6.61 -1.62 -18.50
N GLY A 115 -5.86 -2.57 -17.95
CA GLY A 115 -4.60 -3.01 -18.55
C GLY A 115 -3.55 -1.89 -18.65
N SER A 116 -3.50 -0.97 -17.70
CA SER A 116 -2.64 0.21 -17.75
C SER A 116 -1.35 0.06 -16.92
N MET A 117 -1.35 -0.78 -15.88
CA MET A 117 -0.24 -0.91 -14.93
C MET A 117 0.52 -2.23 -15.07
N ASP A 118 1.82 -2.15 -14.88
CA ASP A 118 2.71 -3.32 -14.91
C ASP A 118 2.78 -4.01 -13.54
N VAL A 119 2.69 -3.21 -12.47
CA VAL A 119 2.76 -3.68 -11.09
C VAL A 119 1.71 -2.96 -10.26
N ILE A 120 1.03 -3.71 -9.39
CA ILE A 120 0.17 -3.16 -8.35
C ILE A 120 0.68 -3.64 -7.00
N THR A 121 0.75 -2.73 -6.03
CA THR A 121 1.01 -3.02 -4.63
C THR A 121 -0.17 -2.60 -3.77
N THR A 122 -0.35 -3.25 -2.62
CA THR A 122 -1.33 -2.82 -1.62
C THR A 122 -0.96 -3.34 -0.23
N ASN A 123 -1.16 -2.49 0.76
CA ASN A 123 -1.06 -2.82 2.19
C ASN A 123 -2.39 -2.46 2.86
N PRO A 124 -3.45 -3.24 2.60
CA PRO A 124 -4.78 -2.90 3.06
C PRO A 124 -4.92 -3.07 4.59
N PRO A 125 -5.94 -2.48 5.21
CA PRO A 125 -6.27 -2.76 6.62
C PRO A 125 -6.59 -4.24 6.81
N TYR A 126 -6.07 -4.84 7.89
CA TYR A 126 -6.06 -6.31 8.09
C TYR A 126 -7.27 -6.87 8.83
N MET A 127 -8.09 -6.02 9.45
CA MET A 127 -9.11 -6.45 10.40
C MET A 127 -10.49 -6.49 9.76
N ILE A 128 -11.19 -7.59 9.97
CA ILE A 128 -12.64 -7.67 9.77
C ILE A 128 -13.29 -6.86 10.89
N GLY A 129 -14.21 -5.97 10.56
CA GLY A 129 -14.86 -5.10 11.54
C GLY A 129 -15.42 -5.90 12.74
N GLY A 130 -14.95 -5.57 13.95
CA GLY A 130 -15.50 -6.08 15.21
C GLY A 130 -14.69 -7.12 15.98
N HIS A 131 -13.61 -7.68 15.47
CA HIS A 131 -12.82 -8.69 16.20
C HIS A 131 -11.48 -8.16 16.72
N GLY A 132 -11.31 -8.12 18.03
CA GLY A 132 -10.01 -8.21 18.69
C GLY A 132 -9.25 -6.91 19.00
N MET A 133 -9.90 -5.74 19.13
CA MET A 133 -9.21 -4.51 19.52
C MET A 133 -9.54 -4.02 20.93
N ALA A 134 -8.50 -3.79 21.71
CA ALA A 134 -8.63 -3.21 23.07
C ALA A 134 -8.96 -1.70 23.06
N ASN A 135 -8.87 -1.02 21.89
CA ASN A 135 -9.17 0.41 21.75
C ASN A 135 -10.35 0.64 20.79
N PRO A 136 -11.52 1.15 21.29
CA PRO A 136 -12.70 1.38 20.46
C PRO A 136 -12.51 2.40 19.33
N GLU A 137 -11.63 3.39 19.48
CA GLU A 137 -11.38 4.40 18.45
C GLU A 137 -10.59 3.81 17.27
N SER A 138 -9.59 2.98 17.56
CA SER A 138 -8.84 2.26 16.53
C SER A 138 -9.71 1.24 15.80
N ALA A 139 -10.60 0.53 16.53
CA ALA A 139 -11.57 -0.38 15.94
C ALA A 139 -12.53 0.33 14.98
N LYS A 140 -13.02 1.52 15.36
CA LYS A 140 -13.89 2.35 14.49
C LYS A 140 -13.19 2.86 13.25
N ALA A 141 -11.92 3.23 13.35
CA ALA A 141 -11.13 3.67 12.21
C ALA A 141 -10.92 2.53 11.20
N ILE A 142 -10.54 1.35 11.68
CA ILE A 142 -10.34 0.15 10.86
C ILE A 142 -11.66 -0.33 10.25
N ALA A 143 -12.73 -0.38 11.04
CA ALA A 143 -14.05 -0.75 10.53
C ALA A 143 -14.55 0.20 9.44
N ARG A 144 -14.25 1.50 9.52
CA ARG A 144 -14.56 2.45 8.43
C ARG A 144 -13.81 2.11 7.14
N HIS A 145 -12.57 1.67 7.23
CA HIS A 145 -11.78 1.31 6.04
C HIS A 145 -12.31 0.04 5.36
N GLU A 146 -12.72 -0.99 6.11
CA GLU A 146 -13.34 -2.20 5.52
C GLU A 146 -14.75 -1.93 4.99
N VAL A 147 -15.50 -1.02 5.58
CA VAL A 147 -16.81 -0.57 5.04
C VAL A 147 -16.62 0.18 3.71
N LEU A 148 -15.49 0.82 3.50
CA LEU A 148 -15.21 1.58 2.27
C LEU A 148 -14.73 0.68 1.13
N CYS A 149 -13.92 -0.36 1.40
CA CYS A 149 -13.35 -1.24 0.36
C CYS A 149 -13.05 -2.63 0.92
N THR A 150 -13.62 -3.67 0.31
CA THR A 150 -13.38 -5.07 0.72
C THR A 150 -12.11 -5.64 0.08
N LEU A 151 -11.63 -6.77 0.58
CA LEU A 151 -10.51 -7.50 -0.01
C LEU A 151 -10.80 -7.90 -1.47
N GLU A 152 -12.02 -8.34 -1.74
CA GLU A 152 -12.49 -8.71 -3.08
C GLU A 152 -12.49 -7.49 -4.03
N ASP A 153 -12.88 -6.31 -3.55
CA ASP A 153 -12.82 -5.09 -4.34
C ASP A 153 -11.38 -4.76 -4.77
N ILE A 154 -10.44 -4.83 -3.84
CA ILE A 154 -9.01 -4.60 -4.10
C ILE A 154 -8.49 -5.58 -5.16
N ILE A 155 -8.74 -6.86 -4.96
CA ILE A 155 -8.27 -7.92 -5.87
C ILE A 155 -8.92 -7.78 -7.25
N ARG A 156 -10.23 -7.54 -7.32
CA ARG A 156 -10.98 -7.36 -8.56
C ARG A 156 -10.49 -6.14 -9.35
N GLU A 157 -10.34 -5.00 -8.71
CA GLU A 157 -9.84 -3.79 -9.37
C GLU A 157 -8.39 -3.96 -9.82
N SER A 158 -7.54 -4.61 -9.00
CA SER A 158 -6.17 -4.94 -9.39
C SER A 158 -6.12 -5.80 -10.65
N ALA A 159 -6.97 -6.83 -10.73
CA ALA A 159 -7.05 -7.70 -11.91
C ALA A 159 -7.47 -6.95 -13.19
N ARG A 160 -8.34 -5.94 -13.05
CA ARG A 160 -8.80 -5.09 -14.18
C ARG A 160 -7.72 -4.15 -14.69
N ILE A 161 -6.93 -3.59 -13.79
CA ILE A 161 -5.94 -2.55 -14.09
C ILE A 161 -4.63 -3.13 -14.57
N LEU A 162 -4.28 -4.34 -14.14
CA LEU A 162 -3.04 -5.01 -14.55
C LEU A 162 -3.03 -5.32 -16.03
N LYS A 163 -1.91 -5.06 -16.68
CA LYS A 163 -1.59 -5.58 -18.01
C LYS A 163 -1.49 -7.10 -17.99
N ALA A 164 -1.63 -7.73 -19.15
CA ALA A 164 -1.30 -9.15 -19.31
C ALA A 164 0.16 -9.38 -18.89
N GLY A 165 0.38 -10.34 -17.99
CA GLY A 165 1.69 -10.61 -17.39
C GLY A 165 2.14 -9.61 -16.32
N GLY A 166 1.28 -8.66 -15.95
CA GLY A 166 1.47 -7.77 -14.81
C GLY A 166 1.54 -8.53 -13.48
N ARG A 167 1.94 -7.85 -12.42
CA ARG A 167 2.17 -8.47 -11.11
C ARG A 167 1.44 -7.70 -10.01
N PHE A 168 0.75 -8.46 -9.17
CA PHE A 168 0.10 -7.97 -7.97
C PHE A 168 0.90 -8.39 -6.74
N TYR A 169 1.11 -7.48 -5.80
CA TYR A 169 1.79 -7.74 -4.53
C TYR A 169 0.96 -7.18 -3.38
N MET A 170 0.70 -8.02 -2.40
CA MET A 170 -0.07 -7.65 -1.21
C MET A 170 0.62 -8.15 0.05
N VAL A 171 0.63 -7.35 1.10
CA VAL A 171 0.93 -7.80 2.45
C VAL A 171 -0.37 -7.94 3.23
N HIS A 172 -0.54 -9.06 3.94
CA HIS A 172 -1.75 -9.30 4.72
C HIS A 172 -1.47 -10.25 5.88
N ARG A 173 -2.43 -10.41 6.78
CA ARG A 173 -2.32 -11.36 7.89
C ARG A 173 -2.59 -12.79 7.44
N PRO A 174 -1.84 -13.79 7.97
CA PRO A 174 -1.96 -15.20 7.55
C PRO A 174 -3.33 -15.81 7.77
N PHE A 175 -4.11 -15.37 8.76
CA PHE A 175 -5.41 -15.94 9.07
C PHE A 175 -6.46 -15.75 7.95
N ARG A 176 -6.24 -14.79 7.04
CA ARG A 176 -7.08 -14.61 5.83
C ARG A 176 -6.48 -15.27 4.58
N LEU A 177 -5.45 -16.08 4.71
CA LEU A 177 -4.74 -16.63 3.56
C LEU A 177 -5.65 -17.41 2.61
N ALA A 178 -6.52 -18.28 3.14
CA ALA A 178 -7.44 -19.05 2.32
C ALA A 178 -8.39 -18.15 1.51
N GLU A 179 -8.96 -17.13 2.14
CA GLU A 179 -9.82 -16.13 1.50
C GLU A 179 -9.07 -15.37 0.39
N ILE A 180 -7.85 -14.90 0.68
CA ILE A 180 -7.00 -14.19 -0.27
C ILE A 180 -6.72 -15.05 -1.51
N LEU A 181 -6.27 -16.28 -1.31
CA LEU A 181 -5.94 -17.19 -2.42
C LEU A 181 -7.17 -17.51 -3.27
N THR A 182 -8.33 -17.73 -2.64
CA THR A 182 -9.59 -17.97 -3.34
C THR A 182 -9.98 -16.75 -4.18
N ALA A 183 -10.03 -15.56 -3.58
CA ALA A 183 -10.39 -14.34 -4.28
C ALA A 183 -9.42 -14.02 -5.43
N MET A 184 -8.11 -14.26 -5.26
CA MET A 184 -7.13 -14.09 -6.34
C MET A 184 -7.40 -15.04 -7.49
N CYS A 185 -7.65 -16.33 -7.23
CA CYS A 185 -7.96 -17.33 -8.27
C CYS A 185 -9.25 -16.96 -9.02
N GLU A 186 -10.30 -16.55 -8.33
CA GLU A 186 -11.57 -16.10 -8.93
C GLU A 186 -11.38 -14.88 -9.82
N ALA A 187 -10.52 -13.95 -9.42
CA ALA A 187 -10.15 -12.77 -10.21
C ALA A 187 -9.12 -13.06 -11.31
N LYS A 188 -8.70 -14.32 -11.52
CA LYS A 188 -7.68 -14.75 -12.48
C LYS A 188 -6.29 -14.14 -12.20
N LEU A 189 -6.01 -13.81 -10.96
CA LEU A 189 -4.68 -13.47 -10.45
C LEU A 189 -4.09 -14.74 -9.83
N GLU A 190 -3.21 -15.42 -10.54
CA GLU A 190 -2.61 -16.67 -10.07
C GLU A 190 -1.54 -16.39 -9.00
N PRO A 191 -1.69 -16.89 -7.75
CA PRO A 191 -0.66 -16.77 -6.72
C PRO A 191 0.61 -17.52 -7.11
N LYS A 192 1.72 -16.82 -7.28
CA LYS A 192 3.00 -17.43 -7.74
C LYS A 192 4.04 -17.53 -6.63
N ARG A 193 4.00 -16.62 -5.67
CA ARG A 193 5.00 -16.53 -4.61
C ARG A 193 4.33 -16.10 -3.32
N MET A 194 4.73 -16.71 -2.23
CA MET A 194 4.32 -16.35 -0.88
C MET A 194 5.52 -16.35 0.04
N ARG A 195 5.52 -15.44 1.01
CA ARG A 195 6.49 -15.41 2.11
C ARG A 195 5.76 -15.23 3.42
N LEU A 196 5.96 -16.14 4.35
CA LEU A 196 5.54 -15.97 5.74
C LEU A 196 6.64 -15.24 6.50
N VAL A 197 6.26 -14.27 7.30
CA VAL A 197 7.18 -13.48 8.12
C VAL A 197 6.89 -13.73 9.59
N TYR A 198 7.90 -14.19 10.30
CA TYR A 198 7.84 -14.53 11.72
C TYR A 198 8.45 -13.38 12.53
N PRO A 199 7.77 -12.91 13.60
CA PRO A 199 8.32 -11.86 14.46
C PRO A 199 9.51 -12.39 15.28
N TYR A 200 9.48 -13.68 15.61
CA TYR A 200 10.52 -14.41 16.34
C TYR A 200 10.60 -15.84 15.82
N VAL A 201 11.74 -16.50 16.02
CA VAL A 201 12.02 -17.87 15.54
C VAL A 201 11.06 -18.90 16.13
N ASP A 202 10.61 -18.67 17.36
CA ASP A 202 9.78 -19.57 18.18
C ASP A 202 8.29 -19.14 18.25
N LYS A 203 7.88 -18.13 17.47
CA LYS A 203 6.50 -17.63 17.41
C LYS A 203 5.86 -18.02 16.08
N GLU A 204 4.54 -18.19 16.10
CA GLU A 204 3.78 -18.35 14.87
C GLU A 204 3.88 -17.10 13.98
N PRO A 205 3.67 -17.25 12.66
CA PRO A 205 3.62 -16.11 11.75
C PRO A 205 2.40 -15.24 12.09
N ASP A 206 2.59 -14.25 12.96
CA ASP A 206 1.47 -13.48 13.53
C ASP A 206 0.97 -12.38 12.59
N ARG A 207 1.75 -11.95 11.63
CA ARG A 207 1.42 -10.70 10.94
C ARG A 207 1.52 -10.68 9.43
N LYS A 208 2.24 -11.57 8.76
CA LYS A 208 2.55 -11.26 7.35
C LYS A 208 2.71 -12.50 6.48
N SER A 209 1.77 -12.66 5.60
CA SER A 209 2.01 -13.30 4.32
C SER A 209 2.12 -12.23 3.24
N VAL A 210 3.17 -12.27 2.44
CA VAL A 210 3.30 -11.43 1.25
C VAL A 210 3.07 -12.34 0.05
N VAL A 211 2.05 -12.06 -0.70
CA VAL A 211 1.67 -12.83 -1.89
C VAL A 211 1.95 -12.03 -3.14
#